data_a87baa41cabd633724c3787f2cccbb23
#
_entry.id   a87baa41cabd633724c3787f2cccbb23
#
_cell.length_a   1.000
_cell.length_b   1.000
_cell.length_c   1.000
_cell.angle_alpha   90.00
_cell.angle_beta   90.00
_cell.angle_gamma   90.00
#
_symmetry.space_group_name_H-M   'P 1'
#
loop_
_entity.id
_entity.type
_entity.pdbx_description
1 polymer ?
#
loop_
_entity_poly.entity_id
_entity_poly.type
_entity_poly.pdbx_seq_one_letter_code
_entity_poly.pdbx_strand_id
1 'polypeptide(L)'
;MSKEIRGKRLILREQREEDAPFYAYWFNQPKVMFQCGFEKSTDVEEVKTCINVNHKSEDSVWFTITDLDGNIIGETGLLRMFPAWHQTDLTIIIPDPEMQHKGYGTEAIRIMLDMAFNEYEMHRVSIGVVGLNTEALEFYRKIGFKQEGIMEEAYYYNNEYSDFIMMRILSHEWK
;
A
#
# COMPACT_ATOMS: atom_id res chain seq x y z
N MET A 1 -19.08 13.69 1.87
CA MET A 1 -17.93 14.18 2.65
C MET A 1 -16.77 13.27 2.34
N SER A 2 -15.59 13.82 2.00
CA SER A 2 -14.40 13.00 1.77
C SER A 2 -13.99 12.29 3.06
N LYS A 3 -13.66 11.00 2.97
CA LYS A 3 -13.24 10.22 4.14
C LYS A 3 -11.84 10.66 4.57
N GLU A 4 -11.71 11.10 5.81
CA GLU A 4 -10.45 11.48 6.43
C GLU A 4 -10.30 10.78 7.79
N ILE A 5 -9.15 10.15 8.02
CA ILE A 5 -8.85 9.44 9.27
C ILE A 5 -7.58 10.05 9.85
N ARG A 6 -7.70 10.65 11.03
CA ARG A 6 -6.57 11.28 11.72
C ARG A 6 -5.94 10.31 12.71
N GLY A 7 -4.68 9.99 12.46
CA GLY A 7 -3.83 9.25 13.37
C GLY A 7 -3.07 10.15 14.35
N LYS A 8 -2.02 9.60 14.98
CA LYS A 8 -1.15 10.34 15.91
C LYS A 8 -0.10 11.20 15.19
N ARG A 9 0.42 10.69 14.05
CA ARG A 9 1.52 11.30 13.28
C ARG A 9 1.12 11.64 11.85
N LEU A 10 0.01 11.06 11.37
CA LEU A 10 -0.40 11.14 9.97
C LEU A 10 -1.91 11.35 9.84
N ILE A 11 -2.31 11.70 8.63
CA ILE A 11 -3.70 11.72 8.20
C ILE A 11 -3.80 10.85 6.96
N LEU A 12 -4.77 9.94 6.94
CA LEU A 12 -5.21 9.25 5.72
C LEU A 12 -6.41 10.02 5.17
N ARG A 13 -6.30 10.52 3.97
CA ARG A 13 -7.39 11.20 3.27
C ARG A 13 -7.57 10.63 1.87
N GLU A 14 -8.75 10.79 1.32
CA GLU A 14 -8.97 10.41 -0.09
C GLU A 14 -7.92 11.05 -1.01
N GLN A 15 -7.48 10.30 -2.02
CA GLN A 15 -6.58 10.81 -3.05
C GLN A 15 -7.25 11.96 -3.79
N ARG A 16 -6.45 12.91 -4.28
CA ARG A 16 -6.90 14.06 -5.06
C ARG A 16 -6.05 14.20 -6.32
N GLU A 17 -6.60 14.79 -7.37
CA GLU A 17 -5.84 15.06 -8.59
C GLU A 17 -4.60 15.94 -8.32
N GLU A 18 -4.66 16.82 -7.31
CA GLU A 18 -3.55 17.65 -6.89
C GLU A 18 -2.37 16.86 -6.31
N ASP A 19 -2.59 15.60 -5.94
CA ASP A 19 -1.54 14.70 -5.43
C ASP A 19 -0.69 14.11 -6.59
N ALA A 20 -1.18 14.16 -7.82
CA ALA A 20 -0.57 13.51 -8.97
C ALA A 20 0.89 13.93 -9.24
N PRO A 21 1.31 15.19 -9.08
CA PRO A 21 2.72 15.55 -9.25
C PRO A 21 3.66 14.83 -8.28
N PHE A 22 3.24 14.61 -7.02
CA PHE A 22 4.01 13.85 -6.04
C PHE A 22 4.21 12.40 -6.49
N TYR A 23 3.14 11.73 -6.89
CA TYR A 23 3.21 10.34 -7.33
C TYR A 23 3.97 10.19 -8.65
N ALA A 24 3.74 11.07 -9.62
CA ALA A 24 4.47 11.04 -10.88
C ALA A 24 5.98 11.21 -10.69
N TYR A 25 6.41 12.06 -9.76
CA TYR A 25 7.83 12.22 -9.42
C TYR A 25 8.40 10.93 -8.78
N TRP A 26 7.76 10.44 -7.73
CA TRP A 26 8.31 9.34 -6.93
C TRP A 26 8.20 7.99 -7.61
N PHE A 27 7.11 7.72 -8.34
CA PHE A 27 6.91 6.43 -9.01
C PHE A 27 7.86 6.20 -10.18
N ASN A 28 8.51 7.25 -10.67
CA ASN A 28 9.57 7.16 -11.67
C ASN A 28 10.97 6.99 -11.07
N GLN A 29 11.11 6.97 -9.74
CA GLN A 29 12.42 6.72 -9.13
C GLN A 29 12.79 5.23 -9.25
N PRO A 30 14.00 4.88 -9.69
CA PRO A 30 14.38 3.48 -9.96
C PRO A 30 14.17 2.54 -8.78
N LYS A 31 14.44 3.01 -7.56
CA LYS A 31 14.23 2.21 -6.34
C LYS A 31 12.75 1.91 -6.12
N VAL A 32 11.88 2.89 -6.31
CA VAL A 32 10.43 2.73 -6.16
C VAL A 32 9.88 1.82 -7.24
N MET A 33 10.29 2.01 -8.49
CA MET A 33 9.90 1.14 -9.61
C MET A 33 10.27 -0.32 -9.31
N PHE A 34 11.50 -0.57 -8.85
CA PHE A 34 11.93 -1.91 -8.45
C PHE A 34 11.10 -2.49 -7.31
N GLN A 35 10.90 -1.73 -6.24
CA GLN A 35 10.19 -2.23 -5.05
C GLN A 35 8.69 -2.48 -5.28
N CYS A 36 8.08 -1.72 -6.20
CA CYS A 36 6.64 -1.77 -6.49
C CYS A 36 6.31 -2.55 -7.76
N GLY A 37 7.30 -2.98 -8.53
CA GLY A 37 7.09 -3.70 -9.79
C GLY A 37 6.55 -2.81 -10.92
N PHE A 38 6.90 -1.52 -10.93
CA PHE A 38 6.48 -0.61 -12.00
C PHE A 38 7.37 -0.81 -13.23
N GLU A 39 6.78 -1.22 -14.33
CA GLU A 39 7.49 -1.49 -15.59
C GLU A 39 7.70 -0.24 -16.45
N LYS A 40 6.85 0.75 -16.30
CA LYS A 40 6.83 1.96 -17.12
C LYS A 40 6.93 3.20 -16.25
N SER A 41 7.55 4.23 -16.84
CA SER A 41 7.40 5.59 -16.30
C SER A 41 5.95 6.04 -16.42
N THR A 42 5.53 6.88 -15.50
CA THR A 42 4.20 7.50 -15.51
C THR A 42 4.33 9.02 -15.56
N ASP A 43 3.29 9.69 -16.01
CA ASP A 43 3.22 11.14 -15.96
C ASP A 43 2.04 11.63 -15.08
N VAL A 44 1.94 12.93 -14.90
CA VAL A 44 0.91 13.54 -14.05
C VAL A 44 -0.50 13.22 -14.53
N GLU A 45 -0.75 13.21 -15.83
CA GLU A 45 -2.08 12.95 -16.40
C GLU A 45 -2.48 11.47 -16.28
N GLU A 46 -1.52 10.56 -16.45
CA GLU A 46 -1.74 9.12 -16.18
C GLU A 46 -2.08 8.89 -14.71
N VAL A 47 -1.37 9.54 -13.79
CA VAL A 47 -1.65 9.43 -12.35
C VAL A 47 -3.02 9.99 -11.99
N LYS A 48 -3.42 11.14 -12.53
CA LYS A 48 -4.79 11.67 -12.35
C LYS A 48 -5.84 10.70 -12.84
N THR A 49 -5.59 10.08 -14.00
CA THR A 49 -6.49 9.04 -14.54
C THR A 49 -6.62 7.87 -13.58
N CYS A 50 -5.51 7.38 -13.01
CA CYS A 50 -5.52 6.32 -12.01
C CYS A 50 -6.31 6.72 -10.76
N ILE A 51 -6.10 7.93 -10.23
CA ILE A 51 -6.86 8.45 -9.08
C ILE A 51 -8.37 8.45 -9.37
N ASN A 52 -8.78 8.91 -10.54
CA ASN A 52 -10.18 8.94 -10.94
C ASN A 52 -10.79 7.53 -11.13
N VAL A 53 -9.99 6.56 -11.57
CA VAL A 53 -10.39 5.14 -11.63
C VAL A 53 -10.54 4.59 -10.22
N ASN A 54 -9.60 4.86 -9.33
CA ASN A 54 -9.65 4.44 -7.93
C ASN A 54 -10.92 4.94 -7.22
N HIS A 55 -11.31 6.19 -7.45
CA HIS A 55 -12.53 6.76 -6.86
C HIS A 55 -13.82 6.09 -7.32
N LYS A 56 -13.81 5.45 -8.48
CA LYS A 56 -14.98 4.75 -9.05
C LYS A 56 -14.97 3.26 -8.76
N SER A 57 -13.91 2.76 -8.15
CA SER A 57 -13.79 1.34 -7.81
C SER A 57 -14.73 0.96 -6.69
N GLU A 58 -15.41 -0.18 -6.85
CA GLU A 58 -16.26 -0.77 -5.82
C GLU A 58 -15.52 -1.81 -4.98
N ASP A 59 -14.36 -2.25 -5.45
CA ASP A 59 -13.55 -3.29 -4.82
C ASP A 59 -12.19 -2.80 -4.30
N SER A 60 -12.04 -1.48 -4.21
CA SER A 60 -10.84 -0.88 -3.62
C SER A 60 -11.14 0.45 -2.93
N VAL A 61 -10.30 0.78 -1.97
CA VAL A 61 -10.29 2.09 -1.32
C VAL A 61 -8.86 2.57 -1.18
N TRP A 62 -8.61 3.82 -1.56
CA TRP A 62 -7.29 4.40 -1.62
C TRP A 62 -7.20 5.68 -0.79
N PHE A 63 -6.07 5.85 -0.13
CA PHE A 63 -5.76 7.04 0.67
C PHE A 63 -4.40 7.59 0.32
N THR A 64 -4.31 8.91 0.29
CA THR A 64 -3.06 9.64 0.41
C THR A 64 -2.69 9.69 1.89
N ILE A 65 -1.45 9.36 2.21
CA ILE A 65 -0.86 9.51 3.53
C ILE A 65 -0.21 10.89 3.59
N THR A 66 -0.62 11.72 4.55
CA THR A 66 0.04 13.00 4.82
C THR A 66 0.56 13.04 6.25
N ASP A 67 1.52 13.93 6.52
CA ASP A 67 1.82 14.33 7.89
C ASP A 67 0.69 15.23 8.45
N LEU A 68 0.82 15.68 9.70
CA LEU A 68 -0.19 16.52 10.35
C LEU A 68 -0.25 17.95 9.79
N ASP A 69 0.76 18.35 9.03
CA ASP A 69 0.83 19.66 8.35
C ASP A 69 0.28 19.59 6.93
N GLY A 70 -0.09 18.40 6.46
CA GLY A 70 -0.70 18.16 5.15
C GLY A 70 0.30 17.83 4.04
N ASN A 71 1.59 17.68 4.35
CA ASN A 71 2.58 17.26 3.35
C ASN A 71 2.39 15.79 2.99
N ILE A 72 2.40 15.47 1.70
CA ILE A 72 2.22 14.09 1.24
C ILE A 72 3.44 13.25 1.59
N ILE A 73 3.20 12.09 2.19
CA ILE A 73 4.23 11.09 2.55
C ILE A 73 4.18 9.90 1.60
N GLY A 74 3.00 9.51 1.13
CA GLY A 74 2.80 8.33 0.30
C GLY A 74 1.34 7.99 0.12
N GLU A 75 1.09 6.72 -0.19
CA GLU A 75 -0.27 6.20 -0.35
C GLU A 75 -0.44 4.82 0.31
N THR A 76 -1.69 4.47 0.57
CA THR A 76 -2.10 3.14 1.03
C THR A 76 -3.50 2.82 0.55
N GLY A 77 -3.84 1.54 0.47
CA GLY A 77 -5.17 1.12 0.05
C GLY A 77 -5.50 -0.32 0.40
N LEU A 78 -6.79 -0.62 0.38
CA LEU A 78 -7.31 -1.99 0.33
C LEU A 78 -7.77 -2.26 -1.10
N LEU A 79 -7.34 -3.38 -1.66
CA LEU A 79 -7.50 -3.71 -3.07
C LEU A 79 -8.18 -5.06 -3.22
N ARG A 80 -8.82 -5.27 -4.37
CA ARG A 80 -9.44 -6.56 -4.67
C ARG A 80 -10.27 -7.08 -3.50
N MET A 81 -11.05 -6.17 -2.91
CA MET A 81 -11.99 -6.54 -1.85
C MET A 81 -12.99 -7.55 -2.38
N PHE A 82 -13.05 -8.71 -1.75
CA PHE A 82 -13.97 -9.78 -2.12
C PHE A 82 -14.84 -10.15 -0.90
N PRO A 83 -15.95 -9.41 -0.69
CA PRO A 83 -16.80 -9.57 0.50
C PRO A 83 -17.32 -10.99 0.70
N ALA A 84 -17.64 -11.71 -0.40
CA ALA A 84 -18.16 -13.07 -0.30
C ALA A 84 -17.17 -14.06 0.36
N TRP A 85 -15.87 -13.76 0.35
CA TRP A 85 -14.82 -14.56 1.01
C TRP A 85 -14.17 -13.80 2.17
N HIS A 86 -14.68 -12.61 2.49
CA HIS A 86 -14.14 -11.75 3.54
C HIS A 86 -12.63 -11.52 3.45
N GLN A 87 -12.15 -11.24 2.22
CA GLN A 87 -10.72 -11.03 1.99
C GLN A 87 -10.44 -9.78 1.17
N THR A 88 -9.26 -9.21 1.38
CA THR A 88 -8.72 -8.08 0.63
C THR A 88 -7.21 -8.11 0.63
N ASP A 89 -6.61 -7.37 -0.29
CA ASP A 89 -5.18 -7.11 -0.29
C ASP A 89 -4.90 -5.71 0.25
N LEU A 90 -3.76 -5.55 0.91
CA LEU A 90 -3.25 -4.27 1.39
C LEU A 90 -2.11 -3.82 0.50
N THR A 91 -2.02 -2.53 0.24
CA THR A 91 -0.83 -1.90 -0.34
C THR A 91 -0.42 -0.67 0.45
N ILE A 92 0.88 -0.37 0.47
CA ILE A 92 1.43 0.87 1.02
C ILE A 92 2.72 1.22 0.31
N ILE A 93 2.88 2.49 -0.05
CA ILE A 93 4.10 3.04 -0.64
C ILE A 93 4.45 4.33 0.08
N ILE A 94 5.59 4.35 0.76
CA ILE A 94 6.24 5.56 1.31
C ILE A 94 7.57 5.70 0.56
N PRO A 95 7.56 6.45 -0.55
CA PRO A 95 8.67 6.40 -1.51
C PRO A 95 9.88 7.21 -1.06
N ASP A 96 9.71 8.27 -0.29
CA ASP A 96 10.80 9.11 0.19
C ASP A 96 11.55 8.42 1.33
N PRO A 97 12.86 8.10 1.15
CA PRO A 97 13.67 7.51 2.22
C PRO A 97 13.72 8.34 3.50
N GLU A 98 13.62 9.67 3.38
CA GLU A 98 13.61 10.56 4.56
C GLU A 98 12.34 10.42 5.40
N MET A 99 11.25 9.92 4.83
CA MET A 99 10.00 9.68 5.53
C MET A 99 9.88 8.25 6.07
N GLN A 100 10.78 7.36 5.68
CA GLN A 100 10.82 5.99 6.20
C GLN A 100 11.37 5.95 7.63
N HIS A 101 11.16 4.84 8.34
CA HIS A 101 11.63 4.59 9.72
C HIS A 101 11.14 5.59 10.80
N LYS A 102 10.20 6.47 10.49
CA LYS A 102 9.59 7.44 11.43
C LYS A 102 8.27 6.95 12.03
N GLY A 103 7.88 5.71 11.74
CA GLY A 103 6.65 5.10 12.25
C GLY A 103 5.39 5.36 11.41
N TYR A 104 5.48 6.14 10.33
CA TYR A 104 4.35 6.43 9.45
C TYR A 104 3.74 5.17 8.83
N GLY A 105 4.59 4.29 8.27
CA GLY A 105 4.13 3.04 7.66
C GLY A 105 3.42 2.12 8.63
N THR A 106 3.97 1.96 9.83
CA THR A 106 3.34 1.14 10.89
C THR A 106 1.99 1.70 11.29
N GLU A 107 1.88 3.02 11.46
CA GLU A 107 0.63 3.67 11.85
C GLU A 107 -0.42 3.58 10.73
N ALA A 108 -0.02 3.85 9.47
CA ALA A 108 -0.91 3.73 8.33
C ALA A 108 -1.48 2.31 8.18
N ILE A 109 -0.62 1.29 8.25
CA ILE A 109 -1.06 -0.12 8.13
C ILE A 109 -2.01 -0.48 9.28
N ARG A 110 -1.74 -0.04 10.51
CA ARG A 110 -2.64 -0.30 11.65
C ARG A 110 -4.03 0.27 11.39
N ILE A 111 -4.12 1.50 10.93
CA ILE A 111 -5.40 2.13 10.56
C ILE A 111 -6.10 1.33 9.46
N MET A 112 -5.36 0.92 8.44
CA MET A 112 -5.93 0.15 7.32
C MET A 112 -6.39 -1.24 7.74
N LEU A 113 -5.68 -1.92 8.64
CA LEU A 113 -6.10 -3.22 9.20
C LEU A 113 -7.33 -3.08 10.09
N ASP A 114 -7.38 -2.04 10.94
CA ASP A 114 -8.58 -1.74 11.73
C ASP A 114 -9.78 -1.49 10.84
N MET A 115 -9.61 -0.73 9.76
CA MET A 115 -10.64 -0.49 8.76
C MET A 115 -11.07 -1.79 8.07
N ALA A 116 -10.11 -2.61 7.61
CA ALA A 116 -10.41 -3.86 6.92
C ALA A 116 -11.22 -4.80 7.80
N PHE A 117 -10.81 -4.99 9.05
CA PHE A 117 -11.44 -5.95 9.96
C PHE A 117 -12.75 -5.44 10.58
N ASN A 118 -12.84 -4.17 10.94
CA ASN A 118 -13.96 -3.62 11.70
C ASN A 118 -15.01 -2.89 10.86
N GLU A 119 -14.60 -2.22 9.76
CA GLU A 119 -15.54 -1.49 8.89
C GLU A 119 -15.98 -2.33 7.68
N TYR A 120 -15.04 -3.04 7.05
CA TYR A 120 -15.32 -3.88 5.87
C TYR A 120 -15.58 -5.35 6.22
N GLU A 121 -15.54 -5.71 7.50
CA GLU A 121 -15.79 -7.06 8.01
C GLU A 121 -14.95 -8.14 7.31
N MET A 122 -13.73 -7.78 6.89
CA MET A 122 -12.81 -8.73 6.29
C MET A 122 -12.27 -9.69 7.35
N HIS A 123 -12.03 -10.94 6.97
CA HIS A 123 -11.39 -11.94 7.81
C HIS A 123 -9.90 -12.05 7.52
N ARG A 124 -9.52 -11.76 6.28
CA ARG A 124 -8.17 -11.96 5.77
C ARG A 124 -7.67 -10.74 5.01
N VAL A 125 -6.48 -10.27 5.36
CA VAL A 125 -5.74 -9.25 4.62
C VAL A 125 -4.42 -9.84 4.15
N SER A 126 -4.17 -9.76 2.84
CA SER A 126 -2.95 -10.26 2.20
C SER A 126 -2.07 -9.12 1.73
N ILE A 127 -0.79 -9.40 1.59
CA ILE A 127 0.16 -8.52 0.90
C ILE A 127 1.21 -9.36 0.18
N GLY A 128 1.59 -8.92 -1.01
CA GLY A 128 2.66 -9.52 -1.78
C GLY A 128 3.91 -8.64 -1.76
N VAL A 129 5.07 -9.24 -1.63
CA VAL A 129 6.36 -8.54 -1.52
C VAL A 129 7.38 -9.20 -2.44
N VAL A 130 8.11 -8.39 -3.21
CA VAL A 130 9.27 -8.89 -3.98
C VAL A 130 10.28 -9.50 -3.03
N GLY A 131 10.71 -10.74 -3.28
CA GLY A 131 11.57 -11.51 -2.37
C GLY A 131 12.90 -10.84 -2.04
N LEU A 132 13.42 -10.02 -2.97
CA LEU A 132 14.63 -9.22 -2.76
C LEU A 132 14.42 -8.02 -1.81
N ASN A 133 13.18 -7.61 -1.55
CA ASN A 133 12.86 -6.53 -0.61
C ASN A 133 12.77 -7.07 0.83
N THR A 134 13.90 -7.50 1.36
CA THR A 134 14.01 -8.10 2.71
C THR A 134 13.57 -7.14 3.81
N GLU A 135 13.79 -5.85 3.62
CA GLU A 135 13.38 -4.80 4.55
C GLU A 135 11.85 -4.74 4.71
N ALA A 136 11.12 -4.79 3.59
CA ALA A 136 9.66 -4.84 3.62
C ALA A 136 9.15 -6.14 4.25
N LEU A 137 9.77 -7.28 3.95
CA LEU A 137 9.40 -8.57 4.57
C LEU A 137 9.53 -8.53 6.10
N GLU A 138 10.63 -7.98 6.62
CA GLU A 138 10.82 -7.82 8.06
C GLU A 138 9.83 -6.83 8.67
N PHE A 139 9.55 -5.73 7.97
CA PHE A 139 8.59 -4.73 8.39
C PHE A 139 7.19 -5.33 8.57
N TYR A 140 6.70 -6.09 7.59
CA TYR A 140 5.38 -6.74 7.69
C TYR A 140 5.33 -7.82 8.75
N ARG A 141 6.41 -8.61 8.93
CA ARG A 141 6.50 -9.58 10.04
C ARG A 141 6.38 -8.92 11.41
N LYS A 142 7.01 -7.76 11.61
CA LYS A 142 6.91 -6.99 12.87
C LYS A 142 5.51 -6.46 13.14
N ILE A 143 4.71 -6.19 12.11
CA ILE A 143 3.31 -5.79 12.26
C ILE A 143 2.43 -6.98 12.64
N GLY A 144 2.80 -8.19 12.25
CA GLY A 144 2.05 -9.41 12.54
C GLY A 144 1.67 -10.24 11.31
N PHE A 145 2.09 -9.80 10.11
CA PHE A 145 1.90 -10.60 8.90
C PHE A 145 2.75 -11.87 8.95
N LYS A 146 2.18 -12.96 8.49
CA LYS A 146 2.83 -14.27 8.38
C LYS A 146 2.97 -14.65 6.92
N GLN A 147 4.14 -15.15 6.56
CA GLN A 147 4.35 -15.71 5.24
C GLN A 147 3.51 -16.99 5.09
N GLU A 148 2.85 -17.12 3.94
CA GLU A 148 2.01 -18.27 3.63
C GLU A 148 2.41 -19.00 2.37
N GLY A 149 3.16 -18.34 1.48
CA GLY A 149 3.60 -18.94 0.24
C GLY A 149 4.70 -18.15 -0.46
N ILE A 150 5.28 -18.80 -1.46
CA ILE A 150 6.25 -18.25 -2.37
C ILE A 150 5.74 -18.53 -3.78
N MET A 151 5.64 -17.50 -4.59
CA MET A 151 5.46 -17.63 -6.03
C MET A 151 6.85 -17.57 -6.64
N GLU A 152 7.39 -18.74 -7.00
CA GLU A 152 8.73 -18.85 -7.54
C GLU A 152 8.85 -18.12 -8.88
N GLU A 153 9.91 -17.32 -9.03
CA GLU A 153 10.23 -16.56 -10.25
C GLU A 153 9.06 -15.72 -10.80
N ALA A 154 8.14 -15.27 -9.93
CA ALA A 154 6.96 -14.52 -10.32
C ALA A 154 7.18 -13.03 -10.53
N TYR A 155 8.38 -12.54 -10.24
CA TYR A 155 8.79 -11.15 -10.44
C TYR A 155 9.97 -11.08 -11.40
N TYR A 156 9.91 -10.19 -12.38
CA TYR A 156 10.98 -9.99 -13.36
C TYR A 156 11.35 -8.51 -13.44
N TYR A 157 12.62 -8.20 -13.20
CA TYR A 157 13.13 -6.83 -13.27
C TYR A 157 14.62 -6.85 -13.63
N ASN A 158 15.05 -5.93 -14.48
CA ASN A 158 16.45 -5.82 -14.96
C ASN A 158 17.04 -7.15 -15.49
N ASN A 159 16.27 -7.90 -16.25
CA ASN A 159 16.65 -9.21 -16.82
C ASN A 159 16.91 -10.31 -15.78
N GLU A 160 16.39 -10.17 -14.57
CA GLU A 160 16.50 -11.19 -13.52
C GLU A 160 15.12 -11.56 -12.98
N TYR A 161 14.94 -12.85 -12.70
CA TYR A 161 13.74 -13.34 -11.99
C TYR A 161 13.96 -13.30 -10.49
N SER A 162 12.92 -13.06 -9.77
CA SER A 162 12.87 -13.13 -8.31
C SER A 162 11.55 -13.73 -7.85
N ASP A 163 11.57 -14.30 -6.67
CA ASP A 163 10.37 -14.79 -6.03
C ASP A 163 9.47 -13.64 -5.57
N PHE A 164 8.17 -13.93 -5.51
CA PHE A 164 7.19 -13.03 -4.91
C PHE A 164 6.62 -13.71 -3.66
N ILE A 165 6.80 -13.07 -2.53
CA ILE A 165 6.47 -13.62 -1.23
C ILE A 165 5.06 -13.19 -0.84
N MET A 166 4.18 -14.17 -0.60
CA MET A 166 2.82 -13.93 -0.14
C MET A 166 2.77 -13.94 1.38
N MET A 167 2.23 -12.88 1.95
CA MET A 167 2.03 -12.74 3.39
C MET A 167 0.57 -12.41 3.69
N ARG A 168 0.11 -12.76 4.90
CA ARG A 168 -1.27 -12.50 5.32
C ARG A 168 -1.38 -12.24 6.82
N ILE A 169 -2.45 -11.58 7.23
CA ILE A 169 -2.90 -11.49 8.61
C ILE A 169 -4.40 -11.79 8.69
N LEU A 170 -4.84 -12.51 9.73
CA LEU A 170 -6.23 -12.86 9.95
C LEU A 170 -6.84 -12.04 11.07
N SER A 171 -8.14 -11.76 10.99
CA SER A 171 -8.84 -10.89 11.94
C SER A 171 -8.66 -11.29 13.41
N HIS A 172 -8.65 -12.60 13.71
CA HIS A 172 -8.45 -13.11 15.08
C HIS A 172 -6.98 -13.01 15.57
N GLU A 173 -6.03 -12.75 14.68
CA GLU A 173 -4.61 -12.51 15.01
C GLU A 173 -4.34 -11.02 15.27
N TRP A 174 -5.23 -10.14 14.81
CA TRP A 174 -5.14 -8.70 15.00
C TRP A 174 -5.66 -8.28 16.37
N LYS A 175 -4.84 -7.49 17.12
CA LYS A 175 -5.16 -7.03 18.47
C LYS A 175 -4.87 -5.53 18.62
#